data_5a75d38ee3c74ea6c1ba046de3664afd
#
_entry.id   5a75d38ee3c74ea6c1ba046de3664afd
#
_cell.length_a   1.000
_cell.length_b   1.000
_cell.length_c   1.000
_cell.angle_alpha   90.00
_cell.angle_beta   90.00
_cell.angle_gamma   90.00
#
_symmetry.space_group_name_H-M   'P 1'
#
loop_
_entity.id
_entity.type
_entity.pdbx_description
1 polymer ?
#
loop_
_entity_poly.entity_id
_entity_poly.type
_entity_poly.pdbx_seq_one_letter_code
_entity_poly.pdbx_strand_id
1 'polypeptide(L)'
;KKTEIMYHDFAYSLLKDDGVKTKIIKKYLPFINQQVNRYLQKMDFYINFKLNEEFSETIESPIHENFSYSSFSEGEKMRIDLALLFTWREVARVKNSVNTNLLIMDEVFDSSLDGMGTDEFLKIIRYVIKDANVFVISHKAELHDKFESVIRFEKVKGFSQMAAS
;
A
#
# COMPACT_ATOMS: atom_id res chain seq x y z
N LYS A 1 -17.16 45.30 1.33
CA LYS A 1 -18.10 44.25 1.86
C LYS A 1 -18.39 43.14 0.81
N LYS A 2 -18.83 43.46 -0.44
CA LYS A 2 -19.08 42.42 -1.47
C LYS A 2 -17.82 41.63 -1.82
N THR A 3 -16.68 42.30 -1.95
CA THR A 3 -15.40 41.67 -2.29
C THR A 3 -14.86 40.78 -1.17
N GLU A 4 -15.04 41.18 0.08
CA GLU A 4 -14.66 40.38 1.26
C GLU A 4 -15.48 39.09 1.37
N ILE A 5 -16.81 39.18 1.15
CA ILE A 5 -17.68 37.98 1.14
C ILE A 5 -17.22 37.02 0.05
N MET A 6 -16.90 37.51 -1.14
CA MET A 6 -16.41 36.69 -2.25
C MET A 6 -15.07 35.98 -1.91
N TYR A 7 -14.15 36.65 -1.19
CA TYR A 7 -12.91 36.02 -0.72
C TYR A 7 -13.18 34.97 0.37
N HIS A 8 -14.11 35.22 1.29
CA HIS A 8 -14.51 34.23 2.30
C HIS A 8 -15.19 33.01 1.68
N ASP A 9 -16.09 33.20 0.74
CA ASP A 9 -16.77 32.10 0.03
C ASP A 9 -15.77 31.28 -0.80
N PHE A 10 -14.81 31.95 -1.44
CA PHE A 10 -13.72 31.28 -2.17
C PHE A 10 -12.81 30.49 -1.23
N ALA A 11 -12.36 31.10 -0.12
CA ALA A 11 -11.55 30.41 0.88
C ALA A 11 -12.29 29.22 1.49
N TYR A 12 -13.57 29.39 1.80
CA TYR A 12 -14.43 28.31 2.30
C TYR A 12 -14.57 27.17 1.29
N SER A 13 -14.76 27.48 0.01
CA SER A 13 -14.82 26.46 -1.06
C SER A 13 -13.52 25.69 -1.25
N LEU A 14 -12.36 26.32 -0.99
CA LEU A 14 -11.05 25.68 -1.03
C LEU A 14 -10.80 24.77 0.18
N LEU A 15 -11.39 25.10 1.33
CA LEU A 15 -11.23 24.34 2.57
C LEU A 15 -12.21 23.15 2.69
N LYS A 16 -13.27 23.14 1.89
CA LYS A 16 -14.15 21.96 1.79
C LYS A 16 -13.40 20.74 1.27
N ASP A 17 -13.88 19.56 1.63
CA ASP A 17 -13.28 18.29 1.22
C ASP A 17 -13.18 18.16 -0.32
N ASP A 18 -14.09 18.77 -1.06
CA ASP A 18 -14.09 18.84 -2.54
C ASP A 18 -13.19 19.95 -3.13
N GLY A 19 -12.46 20.70 -2.31
CA GLY A 19 -11.66 21.85 -2.74
C GLY A 19 -10.23 21.48 -3.15
N VAL A 20 -9.25 21.90 -2.34
CA VAL A 20 -7.79 21.73 -2.64
C VAL A 20 -7.40 20.26 -2.66
N LYS A 21 -7.94 19.44 -1.75
CA LYS A 21 -7.64 18.00 -1.70
C LYS A 21 -7.98 17.33 -3.02
N THR A 22 -9.21 17.51 -3.50
CA THR A 22 -9.69 16.92 -4.76
C THR A 22 -8.86 17.39 -5.95
N LYS A 23 -8.50 18.67 -6.02
CA LYS A 23 -7.61 19.19 -7.08
C LYS A 23 -6.22 18.55 -7.07
N ILE A 24 -5.66 18.32 -5.88
CA ILE A 24 -4.37 17.65 -5.73
C ILE A 24 -4.51 16.18 -6.15
N ILE A 25 -5.55 15.51 -5.69
CA ILE A 25 -5.83 14.11 -6.03
C ILE A 25 -6.00 13.95 -7.53
N LYS A 26 -6.84 14.75 -8.17
CA LYS A 26 -7.05 14.75 -9.63
C LYS A 26 -5.74 14.83 -10.41
N LYS A 27 -4.80 15.63 -9.93
CA LYS A 27 -3.48 15.77 -10.58
C LYS A 27 -2.66 14.48 -10.52
N TYR A 28 -2.79 13.69 -9.43
CA TYR A 28 -2.00 12.46 -9.23
C TYR A 28 -2.73 11.19 -9.66
N LEU A 29 -4.04 11.22 -9.87
CA LEU A 29 -4.83 10.05 -10.25
C LEU A 29 -4.30 9.31 -11.47
N PRO A 30 -3.95 9.97 -12.58
CA PRO A 30 -3.39 9.27 -13.73
C PRO A 30 -2.09 8.53 -13.39
N PHE A 31 -1.22 9.17 -12.61
CA PHE A 31 0.02 8.56 -12.12
C PHE A 31 -0.26 7.38 -11.18
N ILE A 32 -1.19 7.54 -10.22
CA ILE A 32 -1.59 6.48 -9.29
C ILE A 32 -2.10 5.27 -10.07
N ASN A 33 -3.07 5.46 -10.96
CA ASN A 33 -3.65 4.40 -11.77
C ASN A 33 -2.61 3.68 -12.63
N GLN A 34 -1.68 4.43 -13.22
CA GLN A 34 -0.57 3.85 -13.98
C GLN A 34 0.35 3.01 -13.09
N GLN A 35 0.72 3.50 -11.91
CA GLN A 35 1.65 2.79 -11.02
C GLN A 35 1.01 1.55 -10.40
N VAL A 36 -0.26 1.62 -9.96
CA VAL A 36 -0.98 0.44 -9.44
C VAL A 36 -0.96 -0.68 -10.46
N ASN A 37 -1.40 -0.41 -11.69
CA ASN A 37 -1.42 -1.42 -12.75
C ASN A 37 -0.03 -1.95 -13.11
N ARG A 38 1.00 -1.10 -13.06
CA ARG A 38 2.40 -1.52 -13.25
C ARG A 38 2.86 -2.49 -12.15
N TYR A 39 2.49 -2.25 -10.89
CA TYR A 39 2.81 -3.16 -9.80
C TYR A 39 2.02 -4.46 -9.90
N LEU A 40 0.73 -4.41 -10.24
CA LEU A 40 -0.08 -5.60 -10.48
C LEU A 40 0.52 -6.48 -11.58
N GLN A 41 0.93 -5.91 -12.70
CA GLN A 41 1.61 -6.64 -13.77
C GLN A 41 2.93 -7.30 -13.31
N LYS A 42 3.72 -6.61 -12.46
CA LYS A 42 4.94 -7.18 -11.88
C LYS A 42 4.69 -8.36 -10.93
N MET A 43 3.48 -8.45 -10.41
CA MET A 43 3.02 -9.53 -9.55
C MET A 43 2.24 -10.62 -10.32
N ASP A 44 2.36 -10.62 -11.67
CA ASP A 44 1.65 -11.53 -12.57
C ASP A 44 0.12 -11.50 -12.39
N PHE A 45 -0.40 -10.32 -12.04
CA PHE A 45 -1.82 -10.10 -11.83
C PHE A 45 -2.37 -9.11 -12.85
N TYR A 46 -3.01 -9.63 -13.88
CA TYR A 46 -3.41 -8.90 -15.07
C TYR A 46 -4.88 -8.45 -14.99
N ILE A 47 -5.14 -7.46 -14.16
CA ILE A 47 -6.41 -6.72 -14.10
C ILE A 47 -6.17 -5.27 -14.46
N ASN A 48 -7.22 -4.53 -14.81
CA ASN A 48 -7.19 -3.10 -14.99
C ASN A 48 -7.86 -2.43 -13.79
N PHE A 49 -7.06 -1.98 -12.85
CA PHE A 49 -7.51 -1.28 -11.65
C PHE A 49 -7.50 0.23 -11.88
N LYS A 50 -8.61 0.89 -11.54
CA LYS A 50 -8.76 2.34 -11.64
C LYS A 50 -9.37 2.90 -10.37
N LEU A 51 -8.79 3.97 -9.87
CA LEU A 51 -9.41 4.83 -8.86
C LEU A 51 -9.97 6.07 -9.56
N ASN A 52 -11.15 6.49 -9.13
CA ASN A 52 -11.76 7.75 -9.51
C ASN A 52 -11.40 8.88 -8.51
N GLU A 53 -11.99 10.06 -8.70
CA GLU A 53 -11.74 11.24 -7.88
C GLU A 53 -12.27 11.12 -6.45
N GLU A 54 -13.24 10.25 -6.22
CA GLU A 54 -13.83 9.90 -4.92
C GLU A 54 -13.11 8.72 -4.24
N PHE A 55 -11.99 8.23 -4.81
CA PHE A 55 -11.29 7.02 -4.38
C PHE A 55 -12.13 5.74 -4.42
N SER A 56 -13.18 5.73 -5.22
CA SER A 56 -13.89 4.50 -5.54
C SER A 56 -13.11 3.73 -6.59
N GLU A 57 -12.96 2.43 -6.38
CA GLU A 57 -12.30 1.54 -7.31
C GLU A 57 -13.25 1.07 -8.41
N THR A 58 -12.70 0.91 -9.59
CA THR A 58 -13.29 0.18 -10.70
C THR A 58 -12.27 -0.86 -11.17
N ILE A 59 -12.69 -2.11 -11.24
CA ILE A 59 -11.82 -3.22 -11.63
C ILE A 59 -12.41 -3.88 -12.87
N GLU A 60 -11.64 -3.84 -13.95
CA GLU A 60 -11.97 -4.51 -15.20
C GLU A 60 -11.09 -5.77 -15.31
N SER A 61 -11.71 -6.91 -15.41
CA SER A 61 -11.04 -8.18 -15.67
C SER A 61 -11.30 -8.63 -17.11
N PRO A 62 -10.33 -9.21 -17.81
CA PRO A 62 -10.55 -9.77 -19.15
C PRO A 62 -11.56 -10.93 -19.17
N ILE A 63 -11.85 -11.51 -18.01
CA ILE A 63 -12.60 -12.75 -17.88
C ILE A 63 -14.00 -12.52 -17.26
N HIS A 64 -14.20 -11.43 -16.50
CA HIS A 64 -15.43 -11.21 -15.74
C HIS A 64 -15.98 -9.80 -15.93
N GLU A 65 -17.27 -9.70 -16.24
CA GLU A 65 -18.05 -8.46 -16.17
C GLU A 65 -18.48 -8.21 -14.72
N ASN A 66 -18.37 -6.97 -14.22
CA ASN A 66 -18.77 -6.52 -12.87
C ASN A 66 -17.98 -7.18 -11.71
N PHE A 67 -16.66 -7.04 -11.74
CA PHE A 67 -15.80 -7.47 -10.66
C PHE A 67 -15.63 -6.35 -9.62
N SER A 68 -15.76 -6.70 -8.33
CA SER A 68 -15.46 -5.81 -7.21
C SER A 68 -14.31 -6.39 -6.37
N TYR A 69 -13.68 -5.54 -5.55
CA TYR A 69 -12.60 -5.98 -4.64
C TYR A 69 -13.02 -7.17 -3.76
N SER A 70 -14.27 -7.22 -3.33
CA SER A 70 -14.80 -8.32 -2.50
C SER A 70 -14.85 -9.68 -3.22
N SER A 71 -14.81 -9.69 -4.54
CA SER A 71 -14.89 -10.92 -5.35
C SER A 71 -13.55 -11.66 -5.45
N PHE A 72 -12.45 -11.03 -5.03
CA PHE A 72 -11.11 -11.64 -5.10
C PHE A 72 -10.82 -12.55 -3.91
N SER A 73 -9.99 -13.56 -4.16
CA SER A 73 -9.37 -14.37 -3.10
C SER A 73 -8.44 -13.50 -2.23
N GLU A 74 -8.12 -13.96 -1.03
CA GLU A 74 -7.24 -13.20 -0.11
C GLU A 74 -5.85 -12.93 -0.72
N GLY A 75 -5.29 -13.88 -1.47
CA GLY A 75 -4.02 -13.69 -2.17
C GLY A 75 -4.08 -12.64 -3.29
N GLU A 76 -5.21 -12.54 -4.00
CA GLU A 76 -5.44 -11.51 -5.02
C GLU A 76 -5.66 -10.14 -4.41
N LYS A 77 -6.46 -10.05 -3.33
CA LYS A 77 -6.64 -8.82 -2.55
C LYS A 77 -5.31 -8.29 -2.04
N MET A 78 -4.47 -9.17 -1.51
CA MET A 78 -3.14 -8.80 -1.05
C MET A 78 -2.27 -8.20 -2.16
N ARG A 79 -2.33 -8.72 -3.40
CA ARG A 79 -1.60 -8.12 -4.53
C ARG A 79 -2.10 -6.71 -4.83
N ILE A 80 -3.40 -6.47 -4.75
CA ILE A 80 -3.99 -5.13 -4.92
C ILE A 80 -3.51 -4.20 -3.80
N ASP A 81 -3.58 -4.64 -2.54
CA ASP A 81 -3.16 -3.86 -1.38
C ASP A 81 -1.67 -3.48 -1.43
N LEU A 82 -0.82 -4.42 -1.84
CA LEU A 82 0.60 -4.17 -2.05
C LEU A 82 0.85 -3.20 -3.21
N ALA A 83 0.13 -3.35 -4.32
CA ALA A 83 0.25 -2.44 -5.44
C ALA A 83 -0.13 -1.01 -5.04
N LEU A 84 -1.18 -0.84 -4.24
CA LEU A 84 -1.59 0.43 -3.66
C LEU A 84 -0.52 0.98 -2.70
N LEU A 85 -0.02 0.16 -1.76
CA LEU A 85 1.02 0.55 -0.81
C LEU A 85 2.28 1.08 -1.54
N PHE A 86 2.77 0.34 -2.53
CA PHE A 86 3.96 0.75 -3.29
C PHE A 86 3.69 1.98 -4.15
N THR A 87 2.48 2.10 -4.69
CA THR A 87 2.07 3.30 -5.43
C THR A 87 2.07 4.54 -4.53
N TRP A 88 1.52 4.45 -3.33
CA TRP A 88 1.54 5.54 -2.35
C TRP A 88 2.96 5.94 -1.94
N ARG A 89 3.86 4.96 -1.79
CA ARG A 89 5.28 5.22 -1.57
C ARG A 89 5.89 6.03 -2.71
N GLU A 90 5.60 5.68 -3.97
CA GLU A 90 6.07 6.45 -5.14
C GLU A 90 5.47 7.85 -5.22
N VAL A 91 4.19 8.01 -4.90
CA VAL A 91 3.54 9.34 -4.82
C VAL A 91 4.21 10.21 -3.76
N ALA A 92 4.49 9.66 -2.59
CA ALA A 92 5.18 10.38 -1.52
C ALA A 92 6.60 10.80 -1.95
N ARG A 93 7.32 9.91 -2.63
CA ARG A 93 8.66 10.20 -3.19
C ARG A 93 8.64 11.34 -4.19
N VAL A 94 7.68 11.32 -5.14
CA VAL A 94 7.54 12.37 -6.16
C VAL A 94 7.14 13.70 -5.54
N LYS A 95 6.25 13.68 -4.53
CA LYS A 95 5.71 14.88 -3.90
C LYS A 95 6.69 15.55 -2.95
N ASN A 96 7.41 14.78 -2.15
CA ASN A 96 8.16 15.30 -1.00
C ASN A 96 9.68 15.38 -1.26
N SER A 97 10.16 14.90 -2.42
CA SER A 97 11.60 14.73 -2.71
C SER A 97 12.35 13.90 -1.64
N VAL A 98 11.63 13.26 -0.74
CA VAL A 98 12.19 12.43 0.33
C VAL A 98 12.17 10.99 -0.15
N ASN A 99 13.35 10.46 -0.41
CA ASN A 99 13.52 9.06 -0.74
C ASN A 99 13.70 8.25 0.55
N THR A 100 12.61 7.71 1.08
CA THR A 100 12.65 6.84 2.25
C THR A 100 13.10 5.44 1.79
N ASN A 101 14.26 5.02 2.23
CA ASN A 101 14.79 3.68 1.97
C ASN A 101 14.41 2.67 3.05
N LEU A 102 13.36 2.93 3.79
CA LEU A 102 12.84 2.11 4.88
C LEU A 102 11.37 1.74 4.60
N LEU A 103 11.05 0.47 4.77
CA LEU A 103 9.70 -0.07 4.77
C LEU A 103 9.53 -0.97 6.00
N ILE A 104 8.55 -0.64 6.83
CA ILE A 104 8.18 -1.44 8.00
C ILE A 104 6.80 -2.05 7.73
N MET A 105 6.71 -3.36 7.84
CA MET A 105 5.48 -4.13 7.69
C MET A 105 5.16 -4.79 9.03
N ASP A 106 4.09 -4.32 9.67
CA ASP A 106 3.69 -4.77 10.98
C ASP A 106 2.48 -5.70 10.86
N GLU A 107 2.66 -6.96 11.30
CA GLU A 107 1.65 -8.02 11.34
C GLU A 107 0.93 -8.33 10.00
N VAL A 108 1.48 -7.86 8.87
CA VAL A 108 0.87 -8.03 7.53
C VAL A 108 0.70 -9.51 7.16
N PHE A 109 1.54 -10.38 7.73
CA PHE A 109 1.53 -11.83 7.47
C PHE A 109 0.66 -12.64 8.42
N ASP A 110 0.22 -12.04 9.53
CA ASP A 110 -0.28 -12.83 10.65
C ASP A 110 -1.74 -13.26 10.47
N SER A 111 -2.53 -12.57 9.66
CA SER A 111 -3.97 -12.77 9.61
C SER A 111 -4.50 -13.58 8.44
N SER A 112 -3.83 -13.64 7.28
CA SER A 112 -4.51 -14.07 6.05
C SER A 112 -3.70 -15.02 5.16
N LEU A 113 -2.43 -15.27 5.44
CA LEU A 113 -1.57 -16.03 4.55
C LEU A 113 -1.23 -17.39 5.14
N ASP A 114 -1.48 -18.42 4.35
CA ASP A 114 -0.87 -19.74 4.55
C ASP A 114 0.62 -19.73 4.16
N GLY A 115 1.30 -20.85 4.34
CA GLY A 115 2.74 -20.96 4.03
C GLY A 115 3.07 -20.64 2.58
N MET A 116 2.21 -21.04 1.63
CA MET A 116 2.41 -20.77 0.19
C MET A 116 2.18 -19.29 -0.13
N GLY A 117 1.13 -18.68 0.41
CA GLY A 117 0.86 -17.26 0.26
C GLY A 117 1.97 -16.38 0.86
N THR A 118 2.54 -16.80 1.97
CA THR A 118 3.69 -16.12 2.60
C THR A 118 4.94 -16.15 1.71
N ASP A 119 5.26 -17.29 1.10
CA ASP A 119 6.40 -17.41 0.19
C ASP A 119 6.22 -16.58 -1.08
N GLU A 120 5.02 -16.55 -1.63
CA GLU A 120 4.71 -15.72 -2.78
C GLU A 120 4.85 -14.22 -2.46
N PHE A 121 4.32 -13.80 -1.33
CA PHE A 121 4.46 -12.43 -0.85
C PHE A 121 5.92 -12.00 -0.67
N LEU A 122 6.74 -12.83 -0.04
CA LEU A 122 8.17 -12.55 0.13
C LEU A 122 8.90 -12.45 -1.20
N LYS A 123 8.56 -13.29 -2.17
CA LYS A 123 9.09 -13.17 -3.54
C LYS A 123 8.72 -11.83 -4.17
N ILE A 124 7.47 -11.42 -4.03
CA ILE A 124 6.98 -10.14 -4.53
C ILE A 124 7.76 -8.98 -3.92
N ILE A 125 7.89 -8.95 -2.58
CA ILE A 125 8.65 -7.89 -1.89
C ILE A 125 10.09 -7.83 -2.39
N ARG A 126 10.78 -8.96 -2.43
CA ARG A 126 12.18 -9.03 -2.90
C ARG A 126 12.32 -8.59 -4.35
N TYR A 127 11.34 -8.88 -5.19
CA TYR A 127 11.35 -8.49 -6.60
C TYR A 127 11.03 -7.01 -6.81
N VAL A 128 10.06 -6.48 -6.07
CA VAL A 128 9.54 -5.12 -6.24
C VAL A 128 10.39 -4.09 -5.51
N ILE A 129 10.92 -4.44 -4.31
CA ILE A 129 11.66 -3.52 -3.45
C ILE A 129 13.15 -3.84 -3.54
N LYS A 130 13.84 -3.11 -4.40
CA LYS A 130 15.30 -3.28 -4.57
C LYS A 130 16.12 -2.18 -3.87
N ASP A 131 15.47 -1.09 -3.48
CA ASP A 131 16.09 0.16 -3.02
C ASP A 131 15.68 0.55 -1.60
N ALA A 132 15.16 -0.39 -0.80
CA ALA A 132 14.75 -0.13 0.58
C ALA A 132 15.12 -1.28 1.51
N ASN A 133 15.41 -0.92 2.77
CA ASN A 133 15.50 -1.86 3.88
C ASN A 133 14.09 -2.23 4.32
N VAL A 134 13.79 -3.51 4.33
CA VAL A 134 12.47 -4.02 4.70
C VAL A 134 12.55 -4.67 6.07
N PHE A 135 11.73 -4.20 6.99
CA PHE A 135 11.53 -4.79 8.30
C PHE A 135 10.13 -5.40 8.35
N VAL A 136 10.06 -6.65 8.77
CA VAL A 136 8.81 -7.37 8.96
C VAL A 136 8.67 -7.70 10.43
N ILE A 137 7.57 -7.27 11.04
CA ILE A 137 7.19 -7.61 12.39
C ILE A 137 6.09 -8.67 12.30
N SER A 138 6.30 -9.81 12.94
CA SER A 138 5.36 -10.94 12.89
C SER A 138 5.52 -11.85 14.09
N HIS A 139 4.43 -12.50 14.48
CA HIS A 139 4.38 -13.53 15.49
C HIS A 139 4.58 -14.96 14.92
N LYS A 140 4.66 -15.09 13.59
CA LYS A 140 4.81 -16.40 12.93
C LYS A 140 6.25 -16.92 13.00
N ALA A 141 6.46 -18.02 13.72
CA ALA A 141 7.76 -18.65 13.85
C ALA A 141 8.32 -19.16 12.50
N GLU A 142 7.45 -19.56 11.58
CA GLU A 142 7.83 -20.06 10.25
C GLU A 142 8.49 -19.00 9.34
N LEU A 143 8.39 -17.71 9.72
CA LEU A 143 9.06 -16.63 9.01
C LEU A 143 10.55 -16.51 9.34
N HIS A 144 11.02 -17.09 10.44
CA HIS A 144 12.40 -16.91 10.89
C HIS A 144 13.43 -17.35 9.84
N ASP A 145 13.18 -18.48 9.20
CA ASP A 145 14.09 -19.05 8.20
C ASP A 145 13.98 -18.37 6.82
N LYS A 146 13.05 -17.41 6.69
CA LYS A 146 12.81 -16.70 5.43
C LYS A 146 13.60 -15.40 5.29
N PHE A 147 14.21 -14.93 6.38
CA PHE A 147 14.95 -13.68 6.44
C PHE A 147 16.43 -13.89 6.76
N GLU A 148 17.29 -13.05 6.20
CA GLU A 148 18.75 -13.10 6.43
C GLU A 148 19.12 -12.70 7.87
N SER A 149 18.31 -11.85 8.48
CA SER A 149 18.53 -11.37 9.85
C SER A 149 17.22 -11.40 10.61
N VAL A 150 17.24 -11.96 11.81
CA VAL A 150 16.07 -12.06 12.68
C VAL A 150 16.43 -11.50 14.05
N ILE A 151 15.60 -10.57 14.53
CA ILE A 151 15.66 -10.06 15.89
C ILE A 151 14.46 -10.65 16.64
N ARG A 152 14.73 -11.42 17.68
CA ARG A 152 13.69 -12.06 18.48
C ARG A 152 13.52 -11.33 19.80
N PHE A 153 12.27 -11.06 20.17
CA PHE A 153 11.92 -10.52 21.46
C PHE A 153 11.13 -11.56 22.26
N GLU A 154 11.44 -11.66 23.53
CA GLU A 154 10.73 -12.53 24.46
C GLU A 154 10.31 -11.76 25.71
N LYS A 155 9.28 -12.26 26.39
CA LYS A 155 8.79 -11.67 27.64
C LYS A 155 9.32 -12.46 28.84
N VAL A 156 10.23 -11.86 29.59
CA VAL A 156 10.79 -12.46 30.80
C VAL A 156 10.38 -11.64 32.03
N LYS A 157 9.70 -12.28 32.96
CA LYS A 157 9.23 -11.65 34.22
C LYS A 157 8.40 -10.37 33.98
N GLY A 158 7.62 -10.35 32.91
CA GLY A 158 6.76 -9.20 32.54
C GLY A 158 7.44 -8.11 31.71
N PHE A 159 8.73 -8.19 31.42
CA PHE A 159 9.47 -7.24 30.59
C PHE A 159 9.85 -7.86 29.25
N SER A 160 9.70 -7.08 28.18
CA SER A 160 10.18 -7.46 26.85
C SER A 160 11.69 -7.26 26.78
N GLN A 161 12.41 -8.27 26.34
CA GLN A 161 13.86 -8.21 26.14
C GLN A 161 14.23 -8.91 24.83
N MET A 162 15.34 -8.52 24.25
CA MET A 162 15.87 -9.19 23.07
C MET A 162 16.42 -10.55 23.50
N ALA A 163 15.97 -11.61 22.84
CA ALA A 163 16.49 -12.96 23.08
C ALA A 163 17.97 -13.04 22.67
N ALA A 164 18.76 -13.74 23.47
CA ALA A 164 20.13 -14.04 23.08
C ALA A 164 20.10 -14.93 21.82
N SER A 165 20.87 -14.59 20.80
CA SER A 165 21.06 -15.37 19.58
C SER A 165 21.84 -16.65 19.83
#